data_6dd4b21b70db5773fd4981ca6a9f8185
#
_entry.id   6dd4b21b70db5773fd4981ca6a9f8185
#
_cell.length_a   1.000
_cell.length_b   1.000
_cell.length_c   1.000
_cell.angle_alpha   90.00
_cell.angle_beta   90.00
_cell.angle_gamma   90.00
#
_symmetry.space_group_name_H-M   'P 1'
#
loop_
_entity.id
_entity.type
_entity.pdbx_description
1 polymer ?
#
loop_
_entity_poly.entity_id
_entity_poly.type
_entity_poly.pdbx_seq_one_letter_code
_entity_poly.pdbx_strand_id
1 'polypeptide(L)'
;MLPARKYGFLESYCGDRKSDCRRVFINVAYLSAEKDTPKVLATIGYGWDTLEYYSRWFGRGKFAAGNSIVRDLKGPTLEFAGVYTEHSEKLLKFFKEFMLEDTTFTERLKAHYRLFKNFTHTYFQCLPTQH
;
A
#
# COMPACT_ATOMS: atom_id res chain seq x y z
N MET A 1 21.69 10.07 -2.41
CA MET A 1 20.75 11.11 -2.85
C MET A 1 19.87 10.55 -3.96
N LEU A 2 18.57 10.80 -3.88
CA LEU A 2 17.67 10.37 -4.95
C LEU A 2 17.87 11.26 -6.18
N PRO A 3 17.83 10.66 -7.38
CA PRO A 3 17.89 11.48 -8.60
C PRO A 3 16.75 12.49 -8.67
N ALA A 4 17.03 13.70 -9.14
CA ALA A 4 16.02 14.75 -9.30
C ALA A 4 15.18 14.47 -10.56
N ARG A 5 14.21 13.54 -10.44
CA ARG A 5 13.39 13.11 -11.57
C ARG A 5 11.94 12.90 -11.10
N LYS A 6 11.05 12.65 -12.06
CA LYS A 6 9.64 12.42 -11.74
C LYS A 6 9.43 11.01 -11.20
N TYR A 7 8.80 10.94 -10.05
CA TYR A 7 8.39 9.69 -9.44
C TYR A 7 6.87 9.60 -9.43
N GLY A 8 6.37 8.41 -9.72
CA GLY A 8 4.94 8.11 -9.61
C GLY A 8 4.70 7.15 -8.45
N PHE A 9 3.59 7.36 -7.76
CA PHE A 9 3.16 6.51 -6.65
C PHE A 9 1.94 5.73 -7.12
N LEU A 10 2.14 4.46 -7.48
CA LEU A 10 1.09 3.61 -8.04
C LEU A 10 0.46 2.78 -6.95
N GLU A 11 -0.81 3.04 -6.66
CA GLU A 11 -1.56 2.38 -5.59
C GLU A 11 -2.13 1.04 -6.06
N SER A 12 -2.00 0.02 -5.22
CA SER A 12 -2.64 -1.28 -5.42
C SER A 12 -3.31 -1.72 -4.13
N TYR A 13 -4.49 -2.29 -4.24
CA TYR A 13 -5.28 -2.73 -3.11
C TYR A 13 -5.60 -4.22 -3.23
N CYS A 14 -5.86 -4.86 -2.09
CA CYS A 14 -6.23 -6.28 -2.06
C CYS A 14 -7.57 -6.50 -2.76
N GLY A 15 -7.60 -7.43 -3.73
CA GLY A 15 -8.80 -7.74 -4.49
C GLY A 15 -9.76 -8.70 -3.81
N ASP A 16 -9.43 -9.22 -2.64
CA ASP A 16 -10.28 -10.14 -1.90
C ASP A 16 -11.48 -9.38 -1.32
N ARG A 17 -12.68 -9.68 -1.80
CA ARG A 17 -13.92 -9.04 -1.37
C ARG A 17 -14.21 -9.23 0.11
N LYS A 18 -13.74 -10.34 0.68
CA LYS A 18 -13.99 -10.69 2.08
C LYS A 18 -12.98 -10.07 3.02
N SER A 19 -11.91 -9.50 2.48
CA SER A 19 -10.85 -8.89 3.28
C SER A 19 -11.10 -7.41 3.46
N ASP A 20 -10.99 -6.92 4.69
CA ASP A 20 -10.99 -5.49 4.99
C ASP A 20 -9.65 -5.14 5.63
N CYS A 21 -8.60 -5.24 4.83
CA CYS A 21 -7.24 -5.06 5.33
C CYS A 21 -6.88 -3.58 5.59
N ARG A 22 -7.60 -2.65 4.99
CA ARG A 22 -7.34 -1.20 5.12
C ARG A 22 -5.87 -0.85 4.92
N ARG A 23 -5.30 -1.46 3.88
CA ARG A 23 -3.88 -1.32 3.51
C ARG A 23 -3.76 -1.03 2.03
N VAL A 24 -2.64 -0.40 1.69
CA VAL A 24 -2.28 -0.10 0.31
C VAL A 24 -0.84 -0.58 0.06
N PHE A 25 -0.60 -1.08 -1.15
CA PHE A 25 0.75 -1.29 -1.66
C PHE A 25 1.04 -0.19 -2.66
N ILE A 26 2.12 0.54 -2.42
CA ILE A 26 2.50 1.66 -3.28
C ILE A 26 3.80 1.29 -3.98
N ASN A 27 3.72 1.14 -5.30
CA ASN A 27 4.89 0.99 -6.14
C ASN A 27 5.39 2.37 -6.51
N VAL A 28 6.57 2.73 -6.05
CA VAL A 28 7.20 3.99 -6.40
C VAL A 28 7.95 3.78 -7.69
N ALA A 29 7.48 4.42 -8.74
CA ALA A 29 8.03 4.26 -10.07
C ALA A 29 8.78 5.52 -10.50
N TYR A 30 9.84 5.29 -11.24
CA TYR A 30 10.65 6.32 -11.85
C TYR A 30 10.19 6.51 -13.28
N LEU A 31 9.90 7.77 -13.64
CA LEU A 31 9.42 8.13 -14.97
C LEU A 31 10.57 8.76 -15.74
N SER A 32 11.08 8.04 -16.74
CA SER A 32 12.12 8.55 -17.63
C SER A 32 11.49 9.04 -18.92
N ALA A 33 11.92 10.22 -19.38
CA ALA A 33 11.49 10.76 -20.67
C ALA A 33 11.93 9.90 -21.84
N GLU A 34 12.95 9.07 -21.64
CA GLU A 34 13.56 8.25 -22.71
C GLU A 34 12.93 6.86 -22.82
N LYS A 35 12.14 6.45 -21.82
CA LYS A 35 11.50 5.13 -21.79
C LYS A 35 10.01 5.28 -21.55
N ASP A 36 9.21 4.59 -22.33
CA ASP A 36 7.76 4.63 -22.21
C ASP A 36 7.25 3.86 -20.99
N THR A 37 8.07 2.97 -20.43
CA THR A 37 7.68 2.14 -19.28
C THR A 37 8.30 2.68 -17.99
N PRO A 38 7.49 2.95 -16.96
CA PRO A 38 8.01 3.32 -15.65
C PRO A 38 8.83 2.18 -15.04
N LYS A 39 9.93 2.52 -14.38
CA LYS A 39 10.72 1.54 -13.64
C LYS A 39 10.36 1.62 -12.16
N VAL A 40 9.87 0.52 -11.60
CA VAL A 40 9.54 0.46 -10.17
C VAL A 40 10.84 0.34 -9.37
N LEU A 41 11.00 1.21 -8.37
CA LEU A 41 12.20 1.27 -7.53
C LEU A 41 11.94 0.76 -6.11
N ALA A 42 10.71 0.78 -5.64
CA ALA A 42 10.37 0.32 -4.29
C ALA A 42 8.90 -0.03 -4.23
N THR A 43 8.56 -0.96 -3.34
CA THR A 43 7.17 -1.27 -3.00
C THR A 43 7.00 -1.03 -1.51
N ILE A 44 6.09 -0.13 -1.16
CA ILE A 44 5.81 0.28 0.22
C ILE A 44 4.43 -0.22 0.62
N GLY A 45 4.36 -0.94 1.74
CA GLY A 45 3.10 -1.34 2.34
C GLY A 45 2.71 -0.37 3.46
N TYR A 46 1.46 0.05 3.48
CA TYR A 46 0.98 0.99 4.48
C TYR A 46 -0.46 0.70 4.84
N GLY A 47 -0.75 0.68 6.14
CA GLY A 47 -2.09 0.57 6.69
C GLY A 47 -2.43 1.83 7.48
N TRP A 48 -3.61 2.38 7.22
CA TRP A 48 -4.01 3.65 7.85
C TRP A 48 -4.82 3.46 9.13
N ASP A 49 -5.04 2.22 9.54
CA ASP A 49 -5.76 1.95 10.77
C ASP A 49 -4.80 1.75 11.95
N THR A 50 -5.35 1.42 13.11
CA THR A 50 -4.57 1.28 14.35
C THR A 50 -3.83 -0.06 14.41
N LEU A 51 -2.81 -0.12 15.27
CA LEU A 51 -2.12 -1.37 15.54
C LEU A 51 -3.08 -2.41 16.11
N GLU A 52 -4.02 -1.98 16.95
CA GLU A 52 -5.04 -2.85 17.52
C GLU A 52 -5.93 -3.45 16.44
N TYR A 53 -6.27 -2.67 15.41
CA TYR A 53 -7.02 -3.17 14.28
C TYR A 53 -6.28 -4.31 13.59
N TYR A 54 -4.99 -4.12 13.28
CA TYR A 54 -4.21 -5.14 12.58
C TYR A 54 -3.93 -6.36 13.45
N SER A 55 -3.80 -6.18 14.74
CA SER A 55 -3.69 -7.30 15.67
C SER A 55 -4.93 -8.21 15.58
N ARG A 56 -6.12 -7.62 15.57
CA ARG A 56 -7.37 -8.37 15.45
C ARG A 56 -7.55 -8.93 14.04
N TRP A 57 -7.27 -8.13 13.04
CA TRP A 57 -7.47 -8.52 11.64
C TRP A 57 -6.59 -9.72 11.25
N PHE A 58 -5.33 -9.71 11.63
CA PHE A 58 -4.38 -10.74 11.24
C PHE A 58 -4.46 -11.98 12.12
N GLY A 59 -4.44 -11.79 13.44
CA GLY A 59 -4.30 -12.90 14.37
C GLY A 59 -5.47 -13.10 15.31
N ARG A 60 -6.59 -12.41 15.07
CA ARG A 60 -7.77 -12.47 15.97
C ARG A 60 -7.41 -12.15 17.42
N GLY A 61 -6.44 -11.25 17.60
CA GLY A 61 -5.96 -10.86 18.92
C GLY A 61 -4.89 -11.74 19.53
N LYS A 62 -4.40 -12.76 18.79
CA LYS A 62 -3.31 -13.63 19.27
C LYS A 62 -1.98 -12.89 19.40
N PHE A 63 -1.80 -11.84 18.60
CA PHE A 63 -0.58 -11.06 18.62
C PHE A 63 -0.85 -9.71 19.27
N ALA A 64 0.01 -9.30 20.19
CA ALA A 64 -0.08 -7.97 20.77
C ALA A 64 0.14 -6.89 19.73
N ALA A 65 -0.45 -5.70 19.95
CA ALA A 65 -0.33 -4.59 19.01
C ALA A 65 1.12 -4.16 18.77
N GLY A 66 2.01 -4.37 19.74
CA GLY A 66 3.44 -4.07 19.61
C GLY A 66 4.25 -5.17 18.93
N ASN A 67 3.64 -6.28 18.54
CA ASN A 67 4.33 -7.36 17.83
C ASN A 67 4.90 -6.87 16.50
N SER A 68 6.08 -7.35 16.13
CA SER A 68 6.77 -6.89 14.92
C SER A 68 5.96 -7.17 13.65
N ILE A 69 5.26 -8.31 13.58
CA ILE A 69 4.41 -8.65 12.42
C ILE A 69 3.28 -7.64 12.30
N VAL A 70 2.62 -7.31 13.41
CA VAL A 70 1.51 -6.35 13.43
C VAL A 70 2.02 -4.96 13.03
N ARG A 71 3.17 -4.55 13.55
CA ARG A 71 3.76 -3.26 13.19
C ARG A 71 4.11 -3.20 11.70
N ASP A 72 4.61 -4.31 11.14
CA ASP A 72 4.92 -4.37 9.71
C ASP A 72 3.65 -4.30 8.85
N LEU A 73 2.54 -4.89 9.32
CA LEU A 73 1.27 -4.79 8.60
C LEU A 73 0.77 -3.35 8.53
N LYS A 74 0.92 -2.61 9.61
CA LYS A 74 0.56 -1.20 9.61
C LYS A 74 1.55 -0.38 8.78
N GLY A 75 2.84 -0.65 8.94
CA GLY A 75 3.88 0.08 8.22
C GLY A 75 3.92 1.56 8.57
N PRO A 76 4.45 2.39 7.66
CA PRO A 76 4.92 2.00 6.33
C PRO A 76 6.20 1.18 6.37
N THR A 77 6.25 0.14 5.54
CA THR A 77 7.40 -0.75 5.44
C THR A 77 7.66 -1.09 3.97
N LEU A 78 8.90 -1.49 3.67
CA LEU A 78 9.21 -2.05 2.37
C LEU A 78 8.66 -3.47 2.30
N GLU A 79 7.91 -3.75 1.24
CA GLU A 79 7.26 -5.05 1.07
C GLU A 79 8.24 -6.10 0.55
N PHE A 80 8.30 -7.22 1.25
CA PHE A 80 9.22 -8.31 0.93
C PHE A 80 8.95 -8.92 -0.44
N ALA A 81 7.68 -9.04 -0.81
CA ALA A 81 7.29 -9.62 -2.09
C ALA A 81 7.30 -8.61 -3.23
N GLY A 82 7.64 -7.37 -2.95
CA GLY A 82 7.69 -6.30 -3.94
C GLY A 82 9.10 -6.05 -4.46
N VAL A 83 9.28 -4.86 -5.00
CA VAL A 83 10.56 -4.45 -5.60
C VAL A 83 11.45 -3.80 -4.55
N TYR A 84 12.69 -4.22 -4.48
CA TYR A 84 13.70 -3.62 -3.64
C TYR A 84 14.91 -3.24 -4.49
N THR A 85 15.33 -1.98 -4.39
CA THR A 85 16.50 -1.45 -5.09
C THR A 85 17.35 -0.64 -4.12
N GLU A 86 18.47 -0.13 -4.59
CA GLU A 86 19.35 0.75 -3.81
C GLU A 86 18.65 2.03 -3.35
N HIS A 87 17.54 2.41 -3.99
CA HIS A 87 16.78 3.61 -3.64
C HIS A 87 15.63 3.36 -2.67
N SER A 88 15.32 2.11 -2.38
CA SER A 88 14.11 1.74 -1.62
C SER A 88 14.08 2.36 -0.22
N GLU A 89 15.19 2.30 0.51
CA GLU A 89 15.23 2.86 1.87
C GLU A 89 15.02 4.37 1.87
N LYS A 90 15.60 5.07 0.91
CA LYS A 90 15.45 6.52 0.79
C LYS A 90 14.02 6.90 0.41
N LEU A 91 13.41 6.12 -0.46
CA LEU A 91 12.01 6.35 -0.86
C LEU A 91 11.06 6.08 0.29
N LEU A 92 11.31 5.06 1.10
CA LEU A 92 10.54 4.80 2.31
C LEU A 92 10.64 5.97 3.29
N LYS A 93 11.84 6.48 3.50
CA LYS A 93 12.06 7.63 4.37
C LYS A 93 11.31 8.86 3.86
N PHE A 94 11.36 9.13 2.57
CA PHE A 94 10.61 10.22 1.94
C PHE A 94 9.12 10.05 2.17
N PHE A 95 8.60 8.84 1.98
CA PHE A 95 7.19 8.53 2.18
C PHE A 95 6.77 8.85 3.62
N LYS A 96 7.56 8.40 4.59
CA LYS A 96 7.28 8.67 6.01
C LYS A 96 7.29 10.15 6.35
N GLU A 97 8.28 10.89 5.84
CA GLU A 97 8.50 12.29 6.23
C GLU A 97 7.56 13.25 5.52
N PHE A 98 7.19 12.96 4.28
CA PHE A 98 6.44 13.93 3.46
C PHE A 98 5.05 13.46 3.09
N MET A 99 4.90 12.20 2.65
CA MET A 99 3.61 11.75 2.16
C MET A 99 2.62 11.48 3.30
N LEU A 100 3.06 10.87 4.38
CA LEU A 100 2.18 10.56 5.51
C LEU A 100 1.81 11.78 6.34
N GLU A 101 2.61 12.85 6.27
CA GLU A 101 2.27 14.11 6.93
C GLU A 101 1.17 14.87 6.19
N ASP A 102 0.91 14.52 4.94
CA ASP A 102 -0.13 15.15 4.15
C ASP A 102 -1.45 14.42 4.36
N THR A 103 -2.35 15.05 5.13
CA THR A 103 -3.67 14.48 5.42
C THR A 103 -4.52 14.31 4.17
N THR A 104 -4.35 15.18 3.18
CA THR A 104 -5.06 15.06 1.90
C THR A 104 -4.67 13.75 1.20
N PHE A 105 -3.38 13.41 1.21
CA PHE A 105 -2.90 12.18 0.61
C PHE A 105 -3.49 10.96 1.32
N THR A 106 -3.44 10.91 2.65
CA THR A 106 -3.95 9.75 3.40
C THR A 106 -5.46 9.61 3.27
N GLU A 107 -6.20 10.72 3.27
CA GLU A 107 -7.65 10.67 3.06
C GLU A 107 -7.99 10.18 1.65
N ARG A 108 -7.18 10.55 0.65
CA ARG A 108 -7.36 10.05 -0.72
C ARG A 108 -7.14 8.55 -0.80
N LEU A 109 -6.14 8.01 -0.09
CA LEU A 109 -5.92 6.56 -0.05
C LEU A 109 -7.15 5.83 0.49
N LYS A 110 -7.74 6.33 1.58
CA LYS A 110 -8.94 5.76 2.16
C LYS A 110 -10.12 5.80 1.18
N ALA A 111 -10.29 6.92 0.49
CA ALA A 111 -11.35 7.08 -0.50
C ALA A 111 -11.17 6.11 -1.67
N HIS A 112 -9.95 5.98 -2.19
CA HIS A 112 -9.65 5.04 -3.27
C HIS A 112 -9.88 3.60 -2.84
N TYR A 113 -9.53 3.26 -1.61
CA TYR A 113 -9.78 1.93 -1.06
C TYR A 113 -11.28 1.61 -1.06
N ARG A 114 -12.10 2.53 -0.58
CA ARG A 114 -13.56 2.35 -0.55
C ARG A 114 -14.13 2.17 -1.95
N LEU A 115 -13.67 2.99 -2.90
CA LEU A 115 -14.09 2.87 -4.30
C LEU A 115 -13.69 1.52 -4.88
N PHE A 116 -12.47 1.09 -4.64
CA PHE A 116 -11.97 -0.19 -5.13
C PHE A 116 -12.79 -1.35 -4.56
N LYS A 117 -13.07 -1.34 -3.26
CA LYS A 117 -13.85 -2.40 -2.62
C LYS A 117 -15.29 -2.43 -3.13
N ASN A 118 -15.89 -1.28 -3.33
CA ASN A 118 -17.24 -1.18 -3.91
C ASN A 118 -17.26 -1.71 -5.34
N PHE A 119 -16.27 -1.35 -6.14
CA PHE A 119 -16.15 -1.81 -7.51
C PHE A 119 -16.01 -3.34 -7.56
N THR A 120 -15.09 -3.91 -6.79
CA THR A 120 -14.87 -5.36 -6.79
C THR A 120 -16.11 -6.11 -6.32
N HIS A 121 -16.81 -5.59 -5.31
CA HIS A 121 -18.03 -6.19 -4.81
C HIS A 121 -19.10 -6.22 -5.90
N THR A 122 -19.35 -5.07 -6.53
CA THR A 122 -20.35 -4.95 -7.59
C THR A 122 -19.98 -5.80 -8.80
N TYR A 123 -18.72 -5.75 -9.23
CA TYR A 123 -18.25 -6.48 -10.40
C TYR A 123 -18.42 -7.99 -10.21
N PHE A 124 -18.03 -8.52 -9.07
CA PHE A 124 -18.12 -9.95 -8.81
C PHE A 124 -19.57 -10.41 -8.63
N GLN A 125 -20.48 -9.53 -8.23
CA GLN A 125 -21.90 -9.84 -8.18
C GLN A 125 -22.49 -9.96 -9.58
N CYS A 126 -21.97 -9.20 -10.53
CA CYS A 126 -22.48 -9.17 -11.91
C CYS A 126 -21.89 -10.25 -12.80
N LEU A 127 -20.80 -10.92 -12.36
CA LEU A 127 -20.18 -11.99 -13.12
C LEU A 127 -21.01 -13.26 -13.06
N PRO A 128 -21.11 -14.02 -14.18
CA PRO A 128 -21.66 -15.36 -14.12
C PRO A 128 -20.88 -16.21 -13.15
N THR A 129 -21.59 -17.03 -12.39
CA THR A 129 -20.93 -17.94 -11.45
C THR A 129 -20.11 -18.95 -12.24
N GLN A 130 -18.80 -18.91 -12.06
CA GLN A 130 -17.90 -19.89 -12.64
C GLN A 130 -17.52 -20.90 -11.57
N HIS A 131 -17.75 -22.14 -11.86
CA HIS A 131 -17.37 -23.24 -11.00
C HIS A 131 -16.46 -24.20 -11.75
#